data_9f51f52116c6374f8a29b95b386ca5a1
#
_entry.id   9f51f52116c6374f8a29b95b386ca5a1
#
_cell.length_a   1.000
_cell.length_b   1.000
_cell.length_c   1.000
_cell.angle_alpha   90.00
_cell.angle_beta   90.00
_cell.angle_gamma   90.00
#
_symmetry.space_group_name_H-M   'P 1'
#
loop_
_entity.id
_entity.type
_entity.pdbx_description
1 polymer ?
#
loop_
_entity_poly.entity_id
_entity_poly.type
_entity_poly.pdbx_seq_one_letter_code
_entity_poly.pdbx_strand_id
1 'polypeptide(L)'
;HRFGDASDAPYGELGAMRIPKEHQHTLHYIHEMGLGHKLSKFTTVFEEQNALMNVQDKVFRMKDAPGIFEQLYQEIFSAKEYSRKTCLFAAWLKTIIDAIAPMSLRTDFEQDLKSHLMDDLERLDLEPFFSEDGDTIDLQKFIKANPNFRAGCSKALDMFLSDILVETSHDLLQLEGGMERLIERLAESIQVPIKHNREVVSLGVREDFVEVSWLENKQLQTRNCDYVLCTIPFSILKKIELSGFDEQKLASINNTVYCPATKVAFHCAESFWEKTGIKGGASFSGGGIRQTYYPSVKFDPSKGSALLASYTIGKDAFRLGIMTKEQRYSYVKDLVSHIHPEINDSGMIIDAATIAWGNYKWGGGGCSIPWGGSLSDESNHSLNYLEAARPQNRLFFAGEHCSRFHAWLQGSIESTLEAVFDVVAHQPGVEIEIQEVPLMP
;
A
#
# COMPACT_ATOMS: atom_id res chain seq x y z
N HIS A 1 -13.52 -2.77 -6.51
CA HIS A 1 -14.96 -2.58 -6.71
C HIS A 1 -15.25 -2.24 -8.17
N ARG A 2 -16.15 -2.94 -8.79
CA ARG A 2 -16.59 -2.73 -10.17
C ARG A 2 -17.93 -1.98 -10.17
N PHE A 3 -18.01 -0.93 -11.00
CA PHE A 3 -19.22 -0.12 -11.16
C PHE A 3 -20.13 -0.71 -12.24
N GLY A 4 -20.82 -1.78 -11.93
CA GLY A 4 -21.73 -2.54 -12.81
C GLY A 4 -21.33 -4.01 -12.94
N ASP A 5 -22.23 -4.80 -13.52
CA ASP A 5 -22.09 -6.26 -13.60
C ASP A 5 -21.28 -6.73 -14.82
N ALA A 6 -21.08 -5.86 -15.80
CA ALA A 6 -20.31 -6.20 -17.01
C ALA A 6 -18.82 -6.41 -16.69
N SER A 7 -18.19 -7.38 -17.34
CA SER A 7 -16.79 -7.71 -17.11
C SER A 7 -15.82 -6.58 -17.49
N ASP A 8 -16.24 -5.65 -18.31
CA ASP A 8 -15.54 -4.46 -18.79
C ASP A 8 -16.08 -3.15 -18.18
N ALA A 9 -16.90 -3.23 -17.12
CA ALA A 9 -17.36 -2.06 -16.39
C ALA A 9 -16.17 -1.33 -15.75
N PRO A 10 -16.22 0.00 -15.62
CA PRO A 10 -15.21 0.77 -14.86
C PRO A 10 -15.08 0.23 -13.43
N TYR A 11 -13.85 0.25 -12.91
CA TYR A 11 -13.58 -0.25 -11.57
C TYR A 11 -12.62 0.66 -10.81
N GLY A 12 -12.79 0.74 -9.49
CA GLY A 12 -11.88 1.42 -8.57
C GLY A 12 -11.13 0.41 -7.70
N GLU A 13 -9.80 0.47 -7.70
CA GLU A 13 -8.95 -0.36 -6.84
C GLU A 13 -9.00 0.10 -5.38
N LEU A 14 -9.87 -0.52 -4.61
CA LEU A 14 -10.04 -0.22 -3.18
C LEU A 14 -9.09 -1.02 -2.27
N GLY A 15 -8.40 -2.04 -2.81
CA GLY A 15 -7.36 -2.84 -2.16
C GLY A 15 -5.98 -2.61 -2.77
N ALA A 16 -5.22 -3.70 -2.98
CA ALA A 16 -3.94 -3.67 -3.71
C ALA A 16 -4.16 -3.17 -5.13
N MET A 17 -3.24 -2.35 -5.66
CA MET A 17 -3.40 -1.73 -6.98
C MET A 17 -2.14 -1.75 -7.86
N ARG A 18 -1.00 -2.13 -7.29
CA ARG A 18 0.31 -2.08 -7.96
C ARG A 18 1.05 -3.39 -7.74
N ILE A 19 1.87 -3.77 -8.70
CA ILE A 19 2.71 -4.98 -8.67
C ILE A 19 4.11 -4.58 -9.15
N PRO A 20 5.11 -4.52 -8.26
CA PRO A 20 6.51 -4.39 -8.69
C PRO A 20 6.94 -5.58 -9.57
N LYS A 21 7.72 -5.33 -10.63
CA LYS A 21 8.22 -6.38 -11.52
C LYS A 21 9.14 -7.40 -10.83
N GLU A 22 9.78 -7.01 -9.74
CA GLU A 22 10.57 -7.90 -8.90
C GLU A 22 9.74 -8.86 -8.04
N HIS A 23 8.42 -8.67 -7.96
CA HIS A 23 7.52 -9.52 -7.20
C HIS A 23 7.19 -10.83 -7.95
N GLN A 24 8.19 -11.70 -8.07
CA GLN A 24 8.16 -12.88 -8.94
C GLN A 24 7.06 -13.87 -8.57
N HIS A 25 6.79 -14.10 -7.27
CA HIS A 25 5.71 -15.01 -6.88
C HIS A 25 4.34 -14.47 -7.27
N THR A 26 4.12 -13.15 -7.11
CA THR A 26 2.86 -12.53 -7.54
C THR A 26 2.68 -12.66 -9.05
N LEU A 27 3.72 -12.35 -9.83
CA LEU A 27 3.68 -12.46 -11.28
C LEU A 27 3.51 -13.92 -11.75
N HIS A 28 4.20 -14.87 -11.10
CA HIS A 28 4.04 -16.30 -11.39
C HIS A 28 2.57 -16.73 -11.28
N TYR A 29 1.90 -16.43 -10.17
CA TYR A 29 0.49 -16.82 -10.00
C TYR A 29 -0.44 -16.07 -10.95
N ILE A 30 -0.17 -14.83 -11.31
CA ILE A 30 -0.92 -14.11 -12.34
C ILE A 30 -0.82 -14.83 -13.69
N HIS A 31 0.38 -15.28 -14.08
CA HIS A 31 0.59 -16.05 -15.31
C HIS A 31 -0.05 -17.44 -15.23
N GLU A 32 0.14 -18.17 -14.14
CA GLU A 32 -0.43 -19.50 -13.91
C GLU A 32 -1.97 -19.49 -13.98
N MET A 33 -2.59 -18.43 -13.47
CA MET A 33 -4.04 -18.22 -13.54
C MET A 33 -4.52 -17.68 -14.91
N GLY A 34 -3.65 -17.63 -15.92
CA GLY A 34 -3.98 -17.21 -17.28
C GLY A 34 -4.21 -15.70 -17.42
N LEU A 35 -3.79 -14.88 -16.45
CA LEU A 35 -4.03 -13.45 -16.42
C LEU A 35 -2.82 -12.62 -16.92
N GLY A 36 -1.72 -13.24 -17.34
CA GLY A 36 -0.51 -12.52 -17.78
C GLY A 36 -0.76 -11.52 -18.90
N HIS A 37 -1.70 -11.82 -19.82
CA HIS A 37 -2.11 -10.90 -20.89
C HIS A 37 -2.88 -9.66 -20.41
N LYS A 38 -3.26 -9.60 -19.14
CA LYS A 38 -3.93 -8.48 -18.49
C LYS A 38 -2.97 -7.59 -17.69
N LEU A 39 -1.68 -7.94 -17.66
CA LEU A 39 -0.69 -7.07 -17.05
C LEU A 39 -0.42 -5.87 -17.96
N SER A 40 -0.47 -4.69 -17.38
CA SER A 40 -0.10 -3.44 -18.06
C SER A 40 0.70 -2.55 -17.12
N LYS A 41 1.38 -1.54 -17.69
CA LYS A 41 2.15 -0.59 -16.90
C LYS A 41 1.22 0.19 -15.95
N PHE A 42 1.65 0.33 -14.70
CA PHE A 42 1.06 1.26 -13.76
C PHE A 42 1.84 2.58 -13.80
N THR A 43 1.16 3.69 -14.11
CA THR A 43 1.79 5.02 -14.10
C THR A 43 1.88 5.54 -12.67
N THR A 44 3.09 5.81 -12.20
CA THR A 44 3.32 6.28 -10.82
C THR A 44 2.97 7.75 -10.64
N VAL A 45 2.97 8.21 -9.39
CA VAL A 45 2.63 9.59 -8.99
C VAL A 45 3.45 10.63 -9.76
N PHE A 46 4.75 10.38 -9.99
CA PHE A 46 5.67 11.36 -10.58
C PHE A 46 5.92 11.17 -12.08
N GLU A 47 5.36 10.13 -12.69
CA GLU A 47 5.50 9.92 -14.15
C GLU A 47 4.55 10.80 -14.96
N GLU A 48 3.41 11.20 -14.40
CA GLU A 48 2.43 12.03 -15.10
C GLU A 48 2.71 13.53 -14.85
N GLN A 49 3.45 14.13 -15.76
CA GLN A 49 3.89 15.53 -15.67
C GLN A 49 2.76 16.56 -15.69
N ASN A 50 1.60 16.18 -16.23
CA ASN A 50 0.40 17.04 -16.25
C ASN A 50 -0.48 16.87 -15.00
N ALA A 51 -0.20 15.90 -14.13
CA ALA A 51 -0.89 15.75 -12.85
C ALA A 51 -0.79 17.03 -12.03
N LEU A 52 -1.75 17.24 -11.13
CA LEU A 52 -1.91 18.50 -10.40
C LEU A 52 -1.44 18.34 -8.95
N MET A 53 -0.82 19.39 -8.44
CA MET A 53 -0.51 19.54 -7.02
C MET A 53 -1.26 20.74 -6.46
N ASN A 54 -1.88 20.55 -5.31
CA ASN A 54 -2.44 21.64 -4.51
C ASN A 54 -1.62 21.78 -3.22
N VAL A 55 -0.91 22.89 -3.09
CA VAL A 55 -0.10 23.23 -1.91
C VAL A 55 -0.42 24.64 -1.49
N GLN A 56 -0.90 24.84 -0.26
CA GLN A 56 -1.30 26.14 0.27
C GLN A 56 -2.29 26.86 -0.65
N ASP A 57 -3.31 26.12 -1.11
CA ASP A 57 -4.36 26.60 -2.04
C ASP A 57 -3.87 27.08 -3.41
N LYS A 58 -2.61 26.79 -3.76
CA LYS A 58 -2.07 26.99 -5.10
C LYS A 58 -2.09 25.68 -5.85
N VAL A 59 -2.76 25.66 -6.99
CA VAL A 59 -2.82 24.50 -7.89
C VAL A 59 -1.84 24.71 -9.05
N PHE A 60 -0.96 23.76 -9.26
CA PHE A 60 0.02 23.78 -10.34
C PHE A 60 0.28 22.35 -10.86
N ARG A 61 0.94 22.26 -12.01
CA ARG A 61 1.27 20.96 -12.59
C ARG A 61 2.50 20.36 -11.95
N MET A 62 2.59 19.02 -11.94
CA MET A 62 3.72 18.29 -11.36
C MET A 62 5.05 18.76 -11.96
N LYS A 63 5.12 18.99 -13.27
CA LYS A 63 6.31 19.49 -13.96
C LYS A 63 6.82 20.84 -13.45
N ASP A 64 5.92 21.67 -12.91
CA ASP A 64 6.27 23.00 -12.40
C ASP A 64 6.59 22.98 -10.90
N ALA A 65 6.35 21.85 -10.23
CA ALA A 65 6.51 21.71 -8.78
C ALA A 65 7.91 22.07 -8.26
N PRO A 66 9.03 21.62 -8.85
CA PRO A 66 10.36 21.90 -8.32
C PRO A 66 10.66 23.39 -8.18
N GLY A 67 10.42 24.17 -9.23
CA GLY A 67 10.65 25.61 -9.21
C GLY A 67 9.74 26.35 -8.22
N ILE A 68 8.52 25.88 -8.04
CA ILE A 68 7.57 26.45 -7.07
C ILE A 68 8.01 26.11 -5.65
N PHE A 69 8.42 24.86 -5.39
CA PHE A 69 8.92 24.43 -4.09
C PHE A 69 10.23 25.11 -3.72
N GLU A 70 11.14 25.29 -4.70
CA GLU A 70 12.38 26.06 -4.47
C GLU A 70 12.04 27.45 -3.94
N GLN A 71 11.05 28.14 -4.52
CA GLN A 71 10.61 29.46 -4.06
C GLN A 71 9.91 29.42 -2.69
N LEU A 72 9.02 28.45 -2.47
CA LEU A 72 8.27 28.30 -1.20
C LEU A 72 9.19 28.00 -0.02
N TYR A 73 10.25 27.23 -0.27
CA TYR A 73 11.19 26.82 0.77
C TYR A 73 12.46 27.66 0.85
N GLN A 74 12.57 28.74 0.07
CA GLN A 74 13.71 29.67 0.18
C GLN A 74 13.93 30.14 1.61
N GLU A 75 12.88 30.44 2.37
CA GLU A 75 13.00 30.82 3.78
C GLU A 75 13.56 29.70 4.66
N ILE A 76 13.24 28.44 4.35
CA ILE A 76 13.78 27.25 5.05
C ILE A 76 15.26 27.05 4.70
N PHE A 77 15.61 27.33 3.45
CA PHE A 77 16.96 27.13 2.93
C PHE A 77 17.86 28.35 3.14
N SER A 78 17.32 29.53 3.47
CA SER A 78 18.05 30.80 3.55
C SER A 78 18.90 31.01 4.81
N ALA A 79 18.85 30.09 5.78
CA ALA A 79 19.71 30.16 6.98
C ALA A 79 21.20 30.02 6.65
N LYS A 80 21.56 29.43 5.49
CA LYS A 80 22.89 29.32 4.90
C LYS A 80 22.78 29.49 3.39
N GLU A 81 23.87 29.93 2.72
CA GLU A 81 23.93 29.98 1.26
C GLU A 81 24.19 28.55 0.70
N TYR A 82 23.14 27.82 0.40
CA TYR A 82 23.23 26.56 -0.31
C TYR A 82 23.21 26.76 -1.83
N SER A 83 23.83 25.86 -2.57
CA SER A 83 23.77 25.88 -4.02
C SER A 83 22.33 25.71 -4.52
N ARG A 84 22.01 26.30 -5.68
CA ARG A 84 20.69 26.15 -6.30
C ARG A 84 20.32 24.67 -6.53
N LYS A 85 21.33 23.84 -6.89
CA LYS A 85 21.11 22.39 -7.11
C LYS A 85 20.69 21.71 -5.82
N THR A 86 21.35 22.01 -4.72
CA THR A 86 20.97 21.48 -3.39
C THR A 86 19.57 21.86 -3.01
N CYS A 87 19.20 23.15 -3.20
CA CYS A 87 17.84 23.59 -2.91
C CYS A 87 16.79 22.90 -3.78
N LEU A 88 17.03 22.75 -5.08
CA LEU A 88 16.14 22.06 -6.00
C LEU A 88 16.01 20.57 -5.68
N PHE A 89 17.15 19.90 -5.37
CA PHE A 89 17.13 18.50 -4.98
C PHE A 89 16.35 18.27 -3.67
N ALA A 90 16.59 19.10 -2.66
CA ALA A 90 15.85 19.06 -1.39
C ALA A 90 14.37 19.36 -1.58
N ALA A 91 14.01 20.29 -2.47
CA ALA A 91 12.62 20.57 -2.83
C ALA A 91 11.94 19.36 -3.47
N TRP A 92 12.63 18.62 -4.34
CA TRP A 92 12.13 17.37 -4.89
C TRP A 92 11.96 16.29 -3.82
N LEU A 93 12.93 16.07 -2.95
CA LEU A 93 12.81 15.12 -1.84
C LEU A 93 11.60 15.47 -0.97
N LYS A 94 11.44 16.75 -0.63
CA LYS A 94 10.30 17.23 0.15
C LYS A 94 8.97 16.99 -0.59
N THR A 95 8.94 17.22 -1.89
CA THR A 95 7.77 16.94 -2.74
C THR A 95 7.38 15.47 -2.69
N ILE A 96 8.36 14.57 -2.86
CA ILE A 96 8.14 13.13 -2.82
C ILE A 96 7.63 12.68 -1.44
N ILE A 97 8.28 13.15 -0.37
CA ILE A 97 7.87 12.83 1.00
C ILE A 97 6.46 13.37 1.27
N ASP A 98 6.17 14.61 0.89
CA ASP A 98 4.84 15.22 1.12
C ASP A 98 3.73 14.55 0.30
N ALA A 99 4.05 14.04 -0.88
CA ALA A 99 3.08 13.33 -1.71
C ALA A 99 2.76 11.92 -1.20
N ILE A 100 3.73 11.22 -0.60
CA ILE A 100 3.62 9.79 -0.27
C ILE A 100 3.49 9.55 1.23
N ALA A 101 4.28 10.24 2.07
CA ALA A 101 4.37 9.96 3.49
C ALA A 101 3.15 10.41 4.31
N PRO A 102 2.85 9.75 5.44
CA PRO A 102 1.95 10.28 6.46
C PRO A 102 2.44 11.61 7.03
N MET A 103 1.53 12.44 7.54
CA MET A 103 1.84 13.78 8.05
C MET A 103 2.97 13.80 9.10
N SER A 104 3.00 12.82 9.98
CA SER A 104 4.05 12.72 11.01
C SER A 104 5.45 12.61 10.41
N LEU A 105 5.64 11.74 9.41
CA LEU A 105 6.92 11.56 8.73
C LEU A 105 7.31 12.78 7.89
N ARG A 106 6.34 13.53 7.36
CA ARG A 106 6.61 14.80 6.68
C ARG A 106 7.22 15.82 7.62
N THR A 107 6.71 15.89 8.86
CA THR A 107 7.22 16.78 9.90
C THR A 107 8.64 16.37 10.33
N ASP A 108 8.88 15.06 10.52
CA ASP A 108 10.22 14.55 10.87
C ASP A 108 11.22 14.88 9.77
N PHE A 109 10.87 14.64 8.50
CA PHE A 109 11.74 14.97 7.37
C PHE A 109 12.06 16.46 7.27
N GLU A 110 11.07 17.32 7.53
CA GLU A 110 11.32 18.77 7.54
C GLU A 110 12.28 19.18 8.66
N GLN A 111 12.20 18.54 9.83
CA GLN A 111 13.14 18.77 10.92
C GLN A 111 14.53 18.25 10.56
N ASP A 112 14.66 17.08 9.97
CA ASP A 112 15.91 16.49 9.52
C ASP A 112 16.57 17.39 8.46
N LEU A 113 15.77 17.90 7.48
CA LEU A 113 16.27 18.87 6.50
C LEU A 113 16.85 20.13 7.15
N LYS A 114 16.12 20.72 8.10
CA LYS A 114 16.54 21.94 8.80
C LYS A 114 17.77 21.74 9.68
N SER A 115 17.92 20.56 10.25
CA SER A 115 18.99 20.29 11.24
C SER A 115 20.33 19.91 10.59
N HIS A 116 20.34 19.07 9.55
CA HIS A 116 21.59 18.51 9.00
C HIS A 116 21.52 18.03 7.54
N LEU A 117 20.37 17.54 7.04
CA LEU A 117 20.34 16.94 5.70
C LEU A 117 20.67 17.92 4.57
N MET A 118 20.41 19.21 4.73
CA MET A 118 20.81 20.22 3.76
C MET A 118 22.34 20.34 3.66
N ASP A 119 23.04 20.29 4.80
CA ASP A 119 24.51 20.31 4.84
C ASP A 119 25.11 19.04 4.21
N ASP A 120 24.45 17.90 4.41
CA ASP A 120 24.87 16.63 3.82
C ASP A 120 24.67 16.63 2.30
N LEU A 121 23.54 17.13 1.82
CA LEU A 121 23.27 17.27 0.38
C LEU A 121 24.25 18.21 -0.31
N GLU A 122 24.63 19.34 0.33
CA GLU A 122 25.57 20.32 -0.23
C GLU A 122 26.97 19.74 -0.46
N ARG A 123 27.36 18.71 0.30
CA ARG A 123 28.63 18.01 0.16
C ARG A 123 28.67 16.96 -0.95
N LEU A 124 27.52 16.64 -1.54
CA LEU A 124 27.39 15.61 -2.55
C LEU A 124 27.38 16.20 -3.96
N ASP A 125 27.93 15.47 -4.93
CA ASP A 125 27.67 15.74 -6.33
C ASP A 125 26.27 15.22 -6.69
N LEU A 126 25.31 16.12 -6.79
CA LEU A 126 23.90 15.79 -7.06
C LEU A 126 23.57 15.70 -8.55
N GLU A 127 24.47 16.18 -9.45
CA GLU A 127 24.23 16.19 -10.89
C GLU A 127 23.81 14.84 -11.48
N PRO A 128 24.47 13.71 -11.12
CA PRO A 128 24.15 12.41 -11.69
C PRO A 128 22.74 11.90 -11.37
N PHE A 129 22.04 12.54 -10.42
CA PHE A 129 20.74 12.09 -9.91
C PHE A 129 19.57 12.94 -10.42
N PHE A 130 19.83 13.96 -11.21
CA PHE A 130 18.79 14.65 -11.97
C PHE A 130 18.50 13.92 -13.28
N SER A 131 17.26 14.04 -13.78
CA SER A 131 16.91 13.64 -15.15
C SER A 131 17.69 14.45 -16.18
N GLU A 132 17.75 13.97 -17.44
CA GLU A 132 18.49 14.67 -18.52
C GLU A 132 17.99 16.11 -18.75
N ASP A 133 16.71 16.35 -18.56
CA ASP A 133 16.09 17.69 -18.66
C ASP A 133 16.23 18.51 -17.37
N GLY A 134 16.76 17.92 -16.29
CA GLY A 134 16.93 18.57 -14.98
C GLY A 134 15.62 18.78 -14.20
N ASP A 135 14.50 18.26 -14.69
CA ASP A 135 13.16 18.54 -14.15
C ASP A 135 12.73 17.58 -13.03
N THR A 136 13.39 16.44 -12.89
CA THR A 136 13.09 15.43 -11.86
C THR A 136 14.36 14.84 -11.26
N ILE A 137 14.23 14.06 -10.19
CA ILE A 137 15.33 13.31 -9.58
C ILE A 137 15.08 11.82 -9.61
N ASP A 138 16.14 11.04 -9.84
CA ASP A 138 16.15 9.60 -9.65
C ASP A 138 16.47 9.26 -8.19
N LEU A 139 15.43 9.18 -7.37
CA LEU A 139 15.57 8.90 -5.94
C LEU A 139 16.17 7.51 -5.68
N GLN A 140 15.87 6.50 -6.50
CA GLN A 140 16.43 5.16 -6.33
C GLN A 140 17.94 5.16 -6.54
N LYS A 141 18.41 5.77 -7.63
CA LYS A 141 19.82 5.92 -7.94
C LYS A 141 20.55 6.70 -6.85
N PHE A 142 19.93 7.79 -6.37
CA PHE A 142 20.50 8.61 -5.29
C PHE A 142 20.67 7.83 -4.00
N ILE A 143 19.65 7.18 -3.50
CA ILE A 143 19.69 6.40 -2.24
C ILE A 143 20.66 5.23 -2.34
N LYS A 144 20.72 4.56 -3.50
CA LYS A 144 21.67 3.46 -3.72
C LYS A 144 23.13 3.93 -3.71
N ALA A 145 23.41 5.10 -4.26
CA ALA A 145 24.75 5.68 -4.29
C ALA A 145 25.14 6.33 -2.95
N ASN A 146 24.19 6.78 -2.15
CA ASN A 146 24.40 7.54 -0.91
C ASN A 146 23.74 6.87 0.30
N PRO A 147 24.16 5.67 0.72
CA PRO A 147 23.55 4.96 1.86
C PRO A 147 23.64 5.74 3.18
N ASN A 148 24.65 6.60 3.35
CA ASN A 148 24.80 7.45 4.53
C ASN A 148 23.68 8.51 4.66
N PHE A 149 23.06 8.91 3.56
CA PHE A 149 21.91 9.81 3.60
C PHE A 149 20.74 9.17 4.37
N ARG A 150 20.46 7.88 4.13
CA ARG A 150 19.46 7.14 4.89
C ARG A 150 19.78 7.07 6.38
N ALA A 151 21.05 6.86 6.73
CA ALA A 151 21.50 6.81 8.11
C ALA A 151 21.34 8.16 8.85
N GLY A 152 21.26 9.27 8.12
CA GLY A 152 20.95 10.60 8.66
C GLY A 152 19.46 10.83 8.93
N CYS A 153 18.56 10.04 8.35
CA CYS A 153 17.14 10.17 8.57
C CYS A 153 16.69 9.53 9.90
N SER A 154 15.57 9.99 10.44
CA SER A 154 14.93 9.29 11.56
C SER A 154 14.67 7.82 11.21
N LYS A 155 14.72 6.91 12.19
CA LYS A 155 14.53 5.48 11.97
C LYS A 155 13.19 5.18 11.27
N ALA A 156 12.13 5.86 11.67
CA ALA A 156 10.80 5.68 11.08
C ALA A 156 10.78 6.16 9.62
N LEU A 157 11.42 7.27 9.31
CA LEU A 157 11.54 7.77 7.95
C LEU A 157 12.41 6.85 7.08
N ASP A 158 13.54 6.37 7.59
CA ASP A 158 14.43 5.44 6.88
C ASP A 158 13.68 4.15 6.46
N MET A 159 12.90 3.58 7.38
CA MET A 159 12.08 2.40 7.07
C MET A 159 11.02 2.73 6.01
N PHE A 160 10.38 3.89 6.11
CA PHE A 160 9.36 4.32 5.14
C PHE A 160 9.96 4.70 3.77
N LEU A 161 11.21 5.14 3.71
CA LEU A 161 11.91 5.39 2.44
C LEU A 161 11.97 4.15 1.55
N SER A 162 12.07 2.96 2.13
CA SER A 162 12.01 1.71 1.36
C SER A 162 10.67 1.54 0.62
N ASP A 163 9.56 1.85 1.29
CA ASP A 163 8.23 1.82 0.67
C ASP A 163 8.10 2.90 -0.41
N ILE A 164 8.64 4.11 -0.16
CA ILE A 164 8.66 5.19 -1.15
C ILE A 164 9.42 4.77 -2.41
N LEU A 165 10.58 4.13 -2.25
CA LEU A 165 11.38 3.67 -3.39
C LEU A 165 10.62 2.69 -4.26
N VAL A 166 9.86 1.76 -3.66
CA VAL A 166 9.00 0.86 -4.42
C VAL A 166 7.84 1.61 -5.06
N GLU A 167 7.18 2.52 -4.33
CA GLU A 167 6.04 3.30 -4.85
C GLU A 167 6.39 4.25 -6.00
N THR A 168 7.63 4.70 -6.07
CA THR A 168 8.14 5.60 -7.13
C THR A 168 8.86 4.87 -8.26
N SER A 169 8.95 3.55 -8.19
CA SER A 169 9.59 2.74 -9.24
C SER A 169 8.86 2.87 -10.57
N HIS A 170 9.61 3.00 -11.66
CA HIS A 170 9.07 2.96 -13.03
C HIS A 170 8.65 1.56 -13.48
N ASP A 171 8.97 0.54 -12.69
CA ASP A 171 8.74 -0.87 -12.98
C ASP A 171 7.51 -1.43 -12.26
N LEU A 172 6.48 -0.61 -12.11
CA LEU A 172 5.20 -1.03 -11.54
C LEU A 172 4.23 -1.48 -12.63
N LEU A 173 3.54 -2.58 -12.33
CA LEU A 173 2.46 -3.14 -13.15
C LEU A 173 1.12 -3.03 -12.40
N GLN A 174 0.04 -3.17 -13.15
CA GLN A 174 -1.32 -3.35 -12.67
C GLN A 174 -1.99 -4.50 -13.40
N LEU A 175 -3.06 -5.02 -12.83
CA LEU A 175 -3.88 -6.06 -13.43
C LEU A 175 -5.17 -5.43 -13.98
N GLU A 176 -5.32 -5.43 -15.31
CA GLU A 176 -6.53 -4.90 -15.95
C GLU A 176 -7.77 -5.70 -15.56
N GLY A 177 -8.80 -4.98 -15.15
CA GLY A 177 -10.03 -5.54 -14.59
C GLY A 177 -9.99 -5.72 -13.08
N GLY A 178 -8.87 -5.34 -12.43
CA GLY A 178 -8.71 -5.29 -10.97
C GLY A 178 -8.00 -6.52 -10.38
N MET A 179 -7.36 -6.32 -9.25
CA MET A 179 -6.63 -7.37 -8.51
C MET A 179 -7.55 -8.50 -8.01
N GLU A 180 -8.84 -8.23 -7.85
CA GLU A 180 -9.84 -9.23 -7.45
C GLU A 180 -9.87 -10.42 -8.42
N ARG A 181 -9.55 -10.20 -9.72
CA ARG A 181 -9.50 -11.27 -10.72
C ARG A 181 -8.50 -12.38 -10.39
N LEU A 182 -7.37 -12.02 -9.78
CA LEU A 182 -6.41 -13.04 -9.32
C LEU A 182 -7.05 -13.92 -8.25
N ILE A 183 -7.76 -13.31 -7.30
CA ILE A 183 -8.42 -14.05 -6.21
C ILE A 183 -9.57 -14.91 -6.74
N GLU A 184 -10.35 -14.40 -7.69
CA GLU A 184 -11.41 -15.15 -8.37
C GLU A 184 -10.84 -16.40 -9.05
N ARG A 185 -9.76 -16.26 -9.84
CA ARG A 185 -9.11 -17.38 -10.52
C ARG A 185 -8.47 -18.39 -9.59
N LEU A 186 -7.82 -17.92 -8.51
CA LEU A 186 -7.29 -18.80 -7.47
C LEU A 186 -8.43 -19.58 -6.81
N ALA A 187 -9.55 -18.92 -6.47
CA ALA A 187 -10.70 -19.59 -5.87
C ALA A 187 -11.32 -20.62 -6.82
N GLU A 188 -11.43 -20.32 -8.12
CA GLU A 188 -11.94 -21.26 -9.15
C GLU A 188 -11.00 -22.49 -9.31
N SER A 189 -9.71 -22.37 -9.06
CA SER A 189 -8.76 -23.47 -9.18
C SER A 189 -8.81 -24.46 -8.00
N ILE A 190 -9.42 -24.08 -6.88
CA ILE A 190 -9.51 -24.90 -5.67
C ILE A 190 -10.55 -25.98 -5.86
N GLN A 191 -10.14 -27.25 -5.71
CA GLN A 191 -11.02 -28.42 -5.89
C GLN A 191 -11.95 -28.71 -4.70
N VAL A 192 -11.59 -28.19 -3.51
CA VAL A 192 -12.39 -28.34 -2.30
C VAL A 192 -13.26 -27.11 -2.06
N PRO A 193 -14.52 -27.27 -1.55
CA PRO A 193 -15.39 -26.13 -1.35
C PRO A 193 -14.85 -25.13 -0.33
N ILE A 194 -14.77 -23.85 -0.70
CA ILE A 194 -14.52 -22.75 0.23
C ILE A 194 -15.79 -22.52 1.06
N LYS A 195 -15.66 -22.61 2.38
CA LYS A 195 -16.80 -22.47 3.30
C LYS A 195 -16.90 -21.05 3.82
N HIS A 196 -17.79 -20.28 3.23
CA HIS A 196 -18.08 -18.91 3.66
C HIS A 196 -19.01 -18.85 4.89
N ASN A 197 -19.17 -17.65 5.47
CA ASN A 197 -20.03 -17.35 6.62
C ASN A 197 -19.70 -18.19 7.88
N ARG A 198 -18.42 -18.49 8.06
CA ARG A 198 -17.88 -19.17 9.23
C ARG A 198 -16.87 -18.28 9.92
N GLU A 199 -17.35 -17.48 10.85
CA GLU A 199 -16.51 -16.56 11.62
C GLU A 199 -15.73 -17.32 12.69
N VAL A 200 -14.41 -17.45 12.52
CA VAL A 200 -13.54 -18.05 13.55
C VAL A 200 -13.51 -17.14 14.77
N VAL A 201 -13.79 -17.72 15.95
CA VAL A 201 -13.85 -17.00 17.23
C VAL A 201 -12.90 -17.53 18.27
N SER A 202 -12.32 -18.73 18.06
CA SER A 202 -11.31 -19.31 18.95
C SER A 202 -10.34 -20.21 18.19
N LEU A 203 -9.06 -20.16 18.62
CA LEU A 203 -8.02 -21.11 18.23
C LEU A 203 -7.34 -21.65 19.49
N GLY A 204 -7.34 -22.99 19.66
CA GLY A 204 -6.70 -23.69 20.75
C GLY A 204 -5.58 -24.59 20.26
N VAL A 205 -4.33 -24.31 20.61
CA VAL A 205 -3.19 -25.16 20.32
C VAL A 205 -3.10 -26.26 21.36
N ARG A 206 -3.04 -27.53 20.89
CA ARG A 206 -2.86 -28.72 21.73
C ARG A 206 -1.64 -29.49 21.24
N GLU A 207 -1.24 -30.52 21.96
CA GLU A 207 -0.08 -31.31 21.63
C GLU A 207 -0.23 -31.99 20.25
N ASP A 208 -1.38 -32.63 19.97
CA ASP A 208 -1.61 -33.43 18.78
C ASP A 208 -2.55 -32.83 17.75
N PHE A 209 -3.21 -31.70 18.06
CA PHE A 209 -4.19 -31.06 17.18
C PHE A 209 -4.33 -29.57 17.46
N VAL A 210 -4.99 -28.89 16.56
CA VAL A 210 -5.47 -27.49 16.75
C VAL A 210 -7.00 -27.52 16.81
N GLU A 211 -7.56 -26.98 17.87
CA GLU A 211 -9.00 -26.77 18.03
C GLU A 211 -9.41 -25.46 17.36
N VAL A 212 -10.32 -25.52 16.41
CA VAL A 212 -10.86 -24.34 15.73
C VAL A 212 -12.34 -24.22 16.03
N SER A 213 -12.75 -23.08 16.60
CA SER A 213 -14.16 -22.78 16.83
C SER A 213 -14.62 -21.60 15.98
N TRP A 214 -15.80 -21.72 15.38
CA TRP A 214 -16.40 -20.67 14.55
C TRP A 214 -17.91 -20.54 14.78
N LEU A 215 -18.44 -19.39 14.40
CA LEU A 215 -19.87 -19.16 14.35
C LEU A 215 -20.40 -19.49 12.96
N GLU A 216 -21.39 -20.37 12.90
CA GLU A 216 -22.15 -20.68 11.71
C GLU A 216 -23.63 -20.51 12.04
N ASN A 217 -24.34 -19.59 11.38
CA ASN A 217 -25.73 -19.25 11.67
C ASN A 217 -25.97 -18.90 13.17
N LYS A 218 -25.03 -18.17 13.79
CA LYS A 218 -24.99 -17.79 15.21
C LYS A 218 -24.86 -18.99 16.19
N GLN A 219 -24.57 -20.17 15.71
CA GLN A 219 -24.29 -21.35 16.54
C GLN A 219 -22.78 -21.61 16.55
N LEU A 220 -22.25 -21.88 17.73
CA LEU A 220 -20.86 -22.25 17.88
C LEU A 220 -20.64 -23.68 17.37
N GLN A 221 -19.67 -23.80 16.48
CA GLN A 221 -19.17 -25.08 15.95
C GLN A 221 -17.70 -25.20 16.34
N THR A 222 -17.25 -26.42 16.62
CA THR A 222 -15.85 -26.69 16.97
C THR A 222 -15.35 -27.92 16.24
N ARG A 223 -14.09 -27.91 15.81
CA ARG A 223 -13.42 -29.02 15.16
C ARG A 223 -11.96 -29.11 15.57
N ASN A 224 -11.49 -30.33 15.80
CA ASN A 224 -10.09 -30.64 15.91
C ASN A 224 -9.50 -30.88 14.51
N CYS A 225 -8.36 -30.26 14.24
CA CYS A 225 -7.64 -30.33 12.98
C CYS A 225 -6.20 -30.81 13.25
N ASP A 226 -5.68 -31.70 12.40
CA ASP A 226 -4.30 -32.18 12.53
C ASP A 226 -3.31 -31.01 12.31
N TYR A 227 -3.60 -30.15 11.36
CA TYR A 227 -2.85 -28.93 11.05
C TYR A 227 -3.79 -27.78 10.71
N VAL A 228 -3.39 -26.56 11.04
CA VAL A 228 -4.10 -25.33 10.67
C VAL A 228 -3.11 -24.32 10.11
N LEU A 229 -3.39 -23.76 8.93
CA LEU A 229 -2.73 -22.60 8.39
C LEU A 229 -3.62 -21.37 8.63
N CYS A 230 -3.22 -20.50 9.54
CA CYS A 230 -3.92 -19.29 9.92
C CYS A 230 -3.45 -18.12 9.04
N THR A 231 -4.35 -17.59 8.22
CA THR A 231 -4.11 -16.38 7.41
C THR A 231 -4.91 -15.17 7.91
N ILE A 232 -5.44 -15.27 9.14
CA ILE A 232 -6.17 -14.16 9.78
C ILE A 232 -5.16 -13.06 10.14
N PRO A 233 -5.35 -11.81 9.71
CA PRO A 233 -4.48 -10.71 10.09
C PRO A 233 -4.38 -10.57 11.62
N PHE A 234 -3.20 -10.29 12.15
CA PHE A 234 -3.01 -10.18 13.60
C PHE A 234 -3.84 -9.07 14.24
N SER A 235 -4.21 -8.03 13.48
CA SER A 235 -5.20 -7.02 13.88
C SER A 235 -6.57 -7.59 14.26
N ILE A 236 -6.92 -8.75 13.68
CA ILE A 236 -8.16 -9.48 13.96
C ILE A 236 -7.89 -10.66 14.91
N LEU A 237 -6.78 -11.39 14.70
CA LEU A 237 -6.42 -12.55 15.52
C LEU A 237 -6.34 -12.21 17.01
N LYS A 238 -5.83 -11.03 17.38
CA LYS A 238 -5.80 -10.56 18.79
C LYS A 238 -7.19 -10.28 19.41
N LYS A 239 -8.28 -10.35 18.62
CA LYS A 239 -9.65 -10.13 19.08
C LYS A 239 -10.42 -11.42 19.30
N ILE A 240 -9.86 -12.56 18.91
CA ILE A 240 -10.47 -13.87 19.13
C ILE A 240 -9.81 -14.57 20.31
N GLU A 241 -10.45 -15.61 20.83
CA GLU A 241 -9.92 -16.39 21.94
C GLU A 241 -8.75 -17.25 21.49
N LEU A 242 -7.60 -17.10 22.15
CA LEU A 242 -6.36 -17.85 21.87
C LEU A 242 -5.95 -18.64 23.11
N SER A 243 -5.71 -19.94 22.98
CA SER A 243 -5.27 -20.81 24.08
C SER A 243 -4.14 -21.74 23.63
N GLY A 244 -3.18 -22.01 24.53
CA GLY A 244 -2.02 -22.87 24.23
C GLY A 244 -0.93 -22.16 23.41
N PHE A 245 -0.96 -20.85 23.30
CA PHE A 245 0.09 -20.03 22.68
C PHE A 245 1.17 -19.68 23.71
N ASP A 246 2.42 -19.63 23.29
CA ASP A 246 3.48 -19.10 24.14
C ASP A 246 3.44 -17.54 24.23
N GLU A 247 4.11 -17.02 25.25
CA GLU A 247 4.13 -15.56 25.51
C GLU A 247 4.75 -14.76 24.36
N GLN A 248 5.76 -15.28 23.69
CA GLN A 248 6.45 -14.61 22.61
C GLN A 248 5.55 -14.45 21.37
N LYS A 249 4.79 -15.51 21.03
CA LYS A 249 3.80 -15.46 19.94
C LYS A 249 2.66 -14.49 20.28
N LEU A 250 2.13 -14.54 21.50
CA LEU A 250 1.10 -13.61 21.96
C LEU A 250 1.59 -12.16 21.91
N ALA A 251 2.84 -11.91 22.32
CA ALA A 251 3.46 -10.59 22.20
C ALA A 251 3.56 -10.13 20.73
N SER A 252 3.99 -11.02 19.81
CA SER A 252 4.05 -10.73 18.38
C SER A 252 2.67 -10.37 17.82
N ILE A 253 1.64 -11.15 18.13
CA ILE A 253 0.25 -10.91 17.70
C ILE A 253 -0.25 -9.55 18.21
N ASN A 254 -0.03 -9.25 19.50
CA ASN A 254 -0.53 -8.03 20.13
C ASN A 254 0.20 -6.77 19.68
N ASN A 255 1.50 -6.86 19.44
CA ASN A 255 2.36 -5.72 19.12
C ASN A 255 2.43 -5.43 17.61
N THR A 256 1.91 -6.31 16.74
CA THR A 256 1.84 -6.03 15.30
C THR A 256 0.90 -4.85 15.03
N VAL A 257 1.45 -3.80 14.45
CA VAL A 257 0.73 -2.57 14.12
C VAL A 257 0.21 -2.63 12.69
N TYR A 258 -1.01 -2.18 12.48
CA TYR A 258 -1.62 -2.06 11.17
C TYR A 258 -1.94 -0.61 10.85
N CYS A 259 -1.53 -0.16 9.66
CA CYS A 259 -1.80 1.18 9.18
C CYS A 259 -3.26 1.31 8.75
N PRO A 260 -4.03 2.26 9.28
CA PRO A 260 -5.32 2.59 8.69
C PRO A 260 -5.14 3.04 7.24
N ALA A 261 -5.98 2.53 6.35
CA ALA A 261 -6.08 2.98 4.97
C ALA A 261 -7.54 3.21 4.61
N THR A 262 -7.82 4.30 3.88
CA THR A 262 -9.17 4.61 3.39
C THR A 262 -9.07 5.02 1.93
N LYS A 263 -9.93 4.42 1.11
CA LYS A 263 -10.03 4.73 -0.31
C LYS A 263 -11.44 5.12 -0.67
N VAL A 264 -11.54 6.07 -1.62
CA VAL A 264 -12.80 6.52 -2.22
C VAL A 264 -12.64 6.54 -3.73
N ALA A 265 -13.53 5.86 -4.43
CA ALA A 265 -13.58 5.86 -5.88
C ALA A 265 -14.90 6.45 -6.36
N PHE A 266 -14.86 7.25 -7.42
CA PHE A 266 -16.02 7.76 -8.11
C PHE A 266 -16.13 7.15 -9.51
N HIS A 267 -17.32 6.74 -9.86
CA HIS A 267 -17.70 6.45 -11.23
C HIS A 267 -18.12 7.75 -11.90
N CYS A 268 -17.31 8.24 -12.82
CA CYS A 268 -17.52 9.49 -13.52
C CYS A 268 -18.14 9.24 -14.90
N ALA A 269 -18.97 10.16 -15.34
CA ALA A 269 -19.62 10.09 -16.67
C ALA A 269 -18.61 10.12 -17.82
N GLU A 270 -17.48 10.78 -17.61
CA GLU A 270 -16.37 10.86 -18.57
C GLU A 270 -15.01 10.99 -17.86
N SER A 271 -13.93 10.78 -18.60
CA SER A 271 -12.55 11.04 -18.14
C SER A 271 -12.21 12.53 -18.29
N PHE A 272 -12.83 13.42 -17.53
CA PHE A 272 -12.67 14.87 -17.66
C PHE A 272 -11.22 15.33 -17.52
N TRP A 273 -10.39 14.64 -16.77
CA TRP A 273 -8.96 14.91 -16.58
C TRP A 273 -8.12 14.74 -17.86
N GLU A 274 -8.58 13.91 -18.80
CA GLU A 274 -7.89 13.74 -20.09
C GLU A 274 -7.94 15.01 -20.94
N LYS A 275 -8.95 15.86 -20.77
CA LYS A 275 -9.06 17.17 -21.45
C LYS A 275 -7.91 18.10 -21.08
N THR A 276 -7.30 17.89 -19.91
CA THR A 276 -6.13 18.65 -19.44
C THR A 276 -4.80 17.92 -19.65
N GLY A 277 -4.83 16.78 -20.37
CA GLY A 277 -3.65 16.02 -20.77
C GLY A 277 -3.18 14.97 -19.73
N ILE A 278 -3.94 14.70 -18.68
CA ILE A 278 -3.62 13.69 -17.66
C ILE A 278 -4.00 12.32 -18.20
N LYS A 279 -3.06 11.36 -18.21
CA LYS A 279 -3.24 10.02 -18.80
C LYS A 279 -2.84 8.90 -17.83
N GLY A 280 -3.18 9.00 -16.59
CA GLY A 280 -2.79 8.07 -15.52
C GLY A 280 -2.05 8.80 -14.41
N GLY A 281 -1.32 8.07 -13.58
CA GLY A 281 -0.60 8.64 -12.45
C GLY A 281 -1.52 9.17 -11.36
N ALA A 282 -1.05 10.15 -10.60
CA ALA A 282 -1.84 10.74 -9.54
C ALA A 282 -1.59 12.23 -9.37
N SER A 283 -2.64 12.95 -8.98
CA SER A 283 -2.57 14.30 -8.47
C SER A 283 -2.49 14.31 -6.95
N PHE A 284 -1.82 15.31 -6.41
CA PHE A 284 -1.75 15.58 -5.00
C PHE A 284 -2.73 16.68 -4.65
N SER A 285 -3.91 16.30 -4.13
CA SER A 285 -5.03 17.22 -3.92
C SER A 285 -4.85 18.10 -2.68
N GLY A 286 -3.80 17.86 -1.90
CA GLY A 286 -3.60 18.52 -0.61
C GLY A 286 -4.60 18.05 0.46
N GLY A 287 -4.51 18.62 1.66
CA GLY A 287 -5.47 18.37 2.73
C GLY A 287 -5.59 16.87 3.11
N GLY A 288 -6.78 16.50 3.56
CA GLY A 288 -7.04 15.18 4.15
C GLY A 288 -7.35 14.06 3.17
N ILE A 289 -7.21 14.23 1.84
CA ILE A 289 -7.47 13.18 0.84
C ILE A 289 -6.20 12.63 0.17
N ARG A 290 -5.06 13.22 0.43
CA ARG A 290 -3.72 12.83 0.00
C ARG A 290 -3.57 12.73 -1.53
N GLN A 291 -3.92 11.62 -2.15
CA GLN A 291 -3.69 11.31 -3.56
C GLN A 291 -4.99 10.99 -4.29
N THR A 292 -5.12 11.54 -5.50
CA THR A 292 -6.18 11.23 -6.46
C THR A 292 -5.53 10.53 -7.65
N TYR A 293 -5.83 9.23 -7.88
CA TYR A 293 -5.25 8.44 -8.95
C TYR A 293 -6.19 8.37 -10.16
N TYR A 294 -5.59 8.53 -11.32
CA TYR A 294 -6.27 8.39 -12.60
C TYR A 294 -6.03 6.99 -13.19
N PRO A 295 -7.03 6.37 -13.81
CA PRO A 295 -6.82 5.08 -14.43
C PRO A 295 -5.82 5.20 -15.59
N SER A 296 -4.84 4.28 -15.63
CA SER A 296 -3.97 4.09 -16.79
C SER A 296 -4.61 3.19 -17.85
N VAL A 297 -5.73 2.54 -17.50
CA VAL A 297 -6.54 1.69 -18.39
C VAL A 297 -7.63 2.52 -19.02
N LYS A 298 -7.83 2.34 -20.33
CA LYS A 298 -8.94 2.98 -21.04
C LYS A 298 -10.21 2.15 -20.86
N PHE A 299 -11.27 2.81 -20.40
CA PHE A 299 -12.63 2.27 -20.38
C PHE A 299 -13.38 2.62 -21.67
N ASP A 300 -14.48 1.88 -21.95
CA ASP A 300 -15.40 2.26 -22.98
C ASP A 300 -16.03 3.62 -22.62
N PRO A 301 -15.88 4.66 -23.47
CA PRO A 301 -16.39 6.00 -23.16
C PRO A 301 -17.90 6.02 -22.85
N SER A 302 -18.66 5.09 -23.43
CA SER A 302 -20.12 4.97 -23.18
C SER A 302 -20.45 4.52 -21.75
N LYS A 303 -19.48 3.93 -21.04
CA LYS A 303 -19.62 3.43 -19.67
C LYS A 303 -19.02 4.38 -18.63
N GLY A 304 -18.47 5.53 -19.06
CA GLY A 304 -17.76 6.44 -18.17
C GLY A 304 -16.37 5.94 -17.75
N SER A 305 -15.88 6.44 -16.65
CA SER A 305 -14.54 6.12 -16.14
C SER A 305 -14.54 6.06 -14.62
N ALA A 306 -13.53 5.41 -14.03
CA ALA A 306 -13.37 5.34 -12.58
C ALA A 306 -12.18 6.19 -12.11
N LEU A 307 -12.44 7.13 -11.21
CA LEU A 307 -11.44 7.96 -10.54
C LEU A 307 -11.22 7.43 -9.12
N LEU A 308 -10.01 7.03 -8.77
CA LEU A 308 -9.68 6.80 -7.36
C LEU A 308 -9.45 8.18 -6.70
N ALA A 309 -10.55 8.77 -6.25
CA ALA A 309 -10.62 10.16 -5.80
C ALA A 309 -9.83 10.45 -4.52
N SER A 310 -9.62 9.41 -3.69
CA SER A 310 -8.80 9.52 -2.48
C SER A 310 -8.15 8.19 -2.14
N TYR A 311 -6.87 8.25 -1.82
CA TYR A 311 -6.13 7.19 -1.16
C TYR A 311 -5.35 7.78 0.01
N THR A 312 -5.80 7.48 1.21
CA THR A 312 -5.21 7.97 2.46
C THR A 312 -4.71 6.83 3.32
N ILE A 313 -3.69 7.12 4.14
CA ILE A 313 -3.11 6.23 5.15
C ILE A 313 -2.96 6.97 6.48
N GLY A 314 -2.78 6.21 7.56
CA GLY A 314 -2.52 6.77 8.89
C GLY A 314 -3.67 7.62 9.45
N LYS A 315 -3.34 8.78 10.02
CA LYS A 315 -4.32 9.67 10.68
C LYS A 315 -5.41 10.19 9.74
N ASP A 316 -5.06 10.50 8.49
CA ASP A 316 -6.04 10.98 7.51
C ASP A 316 -7.01 9.87 7.12
N ALA A 317 -6.52 8.63 6.96
CA ALA A 317 -7.38 7.48 6.73
C ALA A 317 -8.32 7.21 7.91
N PHE A 318 -7.84 7.38 9.13
CA PHE A 318 -8.67 7.26 10.32
C PHE A 318 -9.77 8.33 10.36
N ARG A 319 -9.43 9.60 10.08
CA ARG A 319 -10.42 10.70 10.01
C ARG A 319 -11.51 10.42 8.97
N LEU A 320 -11.13 9.97 7.77
CA LEU A 320 -12.11 9.57 6.75
C LEU A 320 -12.90 8.33 7.21
N GLY A 321 -12.24 7.39 7.89
CA GLY A 321 -12.85 6.14 8.34
C GLY A 321 -13.99 6.31 9.34
N ILE A 322 -13.96 7.32 10.20
CA ILE A 322 -15.02 7.62 11.18
C ILE A 322 -16.24 8.34 10.58
N MET A 323 -16.12 8.86 9.35
CA MET A 323 -17.24 9.48 8.63
C MET A 323 -18.21 8.41 8.11
N THR A 324 -19.51 8.75 7.97
CA THR A 324 -20.41 7.94 7.17
C THR A 324 -19.95 7.90 5.71
N LYS A 325 -20.48 6.97 4.90
CA LYS A 325 -20.15 6.90 3.47
C LYS A 325 -20.47 8.22 2.75
N GLU A 326 -21.64 8.77 3.02
CA GLU A 326 -22.16 10.01 2.40
C GLU A 326 -21.30 11.22 2.79
N GLN A 327 -20.94 11.33 4.07
CA GLN A 327 -20.03 12.38 4.55
C GLN A 327 -18.67 12.28 3.87
N ARG A 328 -18.15 11.05 3.74
CA ARG A 328 -16.85 10.77 3.11
C ARG A 328 -16.88 11.13 1.63
N TYR A 329 -17.94 10.78 0.90
CA TYR A 329 -18.10 11.13 -0.51
C TYR A 329 -18.19 12.64 -0.71
N SER A 330 -18.99 13.34 0.09
CA SER A 330 -19.11 14.78 0.04
C SER A 330 -17.79 15.49 0.33
N TYR A 331 -17.09 15.08 1.39
CA TYR A 331 -15.81 15.64 1.78
C TYR A 331 -14.72 15.43 0.70
N VAL A 332 -14.64 14.21 0.16
CA VAL A 332 -13.65 13.90 -0.88
C VAL A 332 -13.98 14.65 -2.18
N LYS A 333 -15.25 14.72 -2.57
CA LYS A 333 -15.69 15.48 -3.74
C LYS A 333 -15.30 16.95 -3.61
N ASP A 334 -15.54 17.57 -2.45
CA ASP A 334 -15.21 18.96 -2.18
C ASP A 334 -13.71 19.23 -2.39
N LEU A 335 -12.85 18.41 -1.79
CA LEU A 335 -11.38 18.56 -1.92
C LEU A 335 -10.87 18.26 -3.34
N VAL A 336 -11.43 17.28 -4.03
CA VAL A 336 -11.09 17.01 -5.45
C VAL A 336 -11.50 18.19 -6.33
N SER A 337 -12.60 18.87 -6.01
CA SER A 337 -13.08 20.02 -6.78
C SER A 337 -12.10 21.20 -6.82
N HIS A 338 -11.17 21.28 -5.88
CA HIS A 338 -10.12 22.31 -5.87
C HIS A 338 -9.09 22.10 -7.00
N ILE A 339 -8.88 20.86 -7.45
CA ILE A 339 -7.99 20.55 -8.58
C ILE A 339 -8.78 20.22 -9.85
N HIS A 340 -10.02 19.77 -9.72
CA HIS A 340 -10.93 19.39 -10.80
C HIS A 340 -12.33 19.95 -10.57
N PRO A 341 -12.58 21.23 -10.88
CA PRO A 341 -13.89 21.86 -10.72
C PRO A 341 -15.02 21.11 -11.45
N GLU A 342 -14.69 20.43 -12.55
CA GLU A 342 -15.62 19.65 -13.39
C GLU A 342 -16.36 18.56 -12.61
N ILE A 343 -15.80 18.08 -11.49
CA ILE A 343 -16.44 17.05 -10.65
C ILE A 343 -17.76 17.55 -10.02
N ASN A 344 -17.98 18.89 -10.02
CA ASN A 344 -19.21 19.50 -9.53
C ASN A 344 -20.31 19.58 -10.58
N ASP A 345 -20.01 19.31 -11.84
CA ASP A 345 -21.01 19.34 -12.91
C ASP A 345 -22.12 18.29 -12.61
N SER A 346 -23.36 18.69 -12.95
CA SER A 346 -24.51 17.81 -12.71
C SER A 346 -24.38 16.51 -13.50
N GLY A 347 -24.47 15.39 -12.81
CA GLY A 347 -24.34 14.05 -13.41
C GLY A 347 -22.91 13.59 -13.68
N MET A 348 -21.87 14.38 -13.32
CA MET A 348 -20.49 13.97 -13.49
C MET A 348 -20.16 12.73 -12.64
N ILE A 349 -20.59 12.67 -11.39
CA ILE A 349 -20.48 11.45 -10.55
C ILE A 349 -21.77 10.65 -10.72
N ILE A 350 -21.65 9.46 -11.30
CA ILE A 350 -22.75 8.50 -11.51
C ILE A 350 -22.94 7.61 -10.27
N ASP A 351 -21.82 7.14 -9.69
CA ASP A 351 -21.81 6.25 -8.53
C ASP A 351 -20.52 6.44 -7.71
N ALA A 352 -20.49 5.90 -6.50
CA ALA A 352 -19.34 6.01 -5.60
C ALA A 352 -19.16 4.76 -4.75
N ALA A 353 -17.89 4.39 -4.52
CA ALA A 353 -17.52 3.29 -3.65
C ALA A 353 -16.43 3.72 -2.67
N THR A 354 -16.46 3.16 -1.47
CA THR A 354 -15.45 3.47 -0.45
C THR A 354 -15.22 2.31 0.50
N ILE A 355 -14.00 2.18 0.97
CA ILE A 355 -13.63 1.30 2.08
C ILE A 355 -12.73 2.03 3.06
N ALA A 356 -12.98 1.83 4.35
CA ALA A 356 -12.11 2.22 5.44
C ALA A 356 -11.56 0.92 6.07
N TRP A 357 -10.38 0.50 5.63
CA TRP A 357 -9.78 -0.78 6.04
C TRP A 357 -9.54 -0.87 7.56
N GLY A 358 -9.26 0.28 8.22
CA GLY A 358 -9.13 0.34 9.68
C GLY A 358 -10.40 -0.05 10.44
N ASN A 359 -11.58 0.18 9.83
CA ASN A 359 -12.89 -0.14 10.38
C ASN A 359 -13.51 -1.39 9.74
N TYR A 360 -12.82 -2.01 8.78
CA TYR A 360 -13.32 -3.21 8.14
C TYR A 360 -13.21 -4.41 9.08
N LYS A 361 -14.35 -5.05 9.34
CA LYS A 361 -14.47 -6.12 10.34
C LYS A 361 -13.38 -7.20 10.23
N TRP A 362 -12.98 -7.55 9.02
CA TRP A 362 -12.09 -8.67 8.73
C TRP A 362 -10.63 -8.27 8.45
N GLY A 363 -10.33 -6.96 8.41
CA GLY A 363 -8.99 -6.45 8.14
C GLY A 363 -8.36 -5.75 9.33
N GLY A 364 -9.07 -4.78 9.91
CA GLY A 364 -8.58 -3.98 11.04
C GLY A 364 -7.38 -3.08 10.69
N GLY A 365 -7.12 -2.88 9.40
CA GLY A 365 -6.06 -2.04 8.83
C GLY A 365 -5.87 -2.33 7.35
N GLY A 366 -5.11 -1.49 6.65
CA GLY A 366 -4.76 -1.66 5.25
C GLY A 366 -3.63 -2.66 5.06
N CYS A 367 -2.64 -2.61 5.94
CA CYS A 367 -1.48 -3.48 5.94
C CYS A 367 -0.75 -3.42 7.30
N SER A 368 0.09 -4.39 7.59
CA SER A 368 1.03 -4.31 8.69
C SER A 368 2.17 -3.34 8.34
N ILE A 369 2.74 -2.69 9.34
CA ILE A 369 3.79 -1.69 9.15
C ILE A 369 4.98 -1.95 10.05
N PRO A 370 6.21 -2.00 9.50
CA PRO A 370 7.42 -2.21 10.27
C PRO A 370 7.86 -0.96 11.05
N TRP A 371 7.39 0.24 10.66
CA TRP A 371 7.82 1.53 11.23
C TRP A 371 6.95 1.99 12.42
N GLY A 372 6.05 1.12 12.96
CA GLY A 372 5.31 1.37 14.19
C GLY A 372 4.16 2.36 14.10
N GLY A 373 3.27 2.33 15.10
CA GLY A 373 2.06 3.17 15.15
C GLY A 373 2.25 4.50 15.86
N SER A 374 3.30 4.67 16.63
CA SER A 374 3.63 5.91 17.35
C SER A 374 5.11 6.23 17.15
N LEU A 375 5.37 7.41 16.60
CA LEU A 375 6.73 7.91 16.36
C LEU A 375 7.45 8.33 17.66
N SER A 376 6.73 8.41 18.77
CA SER A 376 7.28 8.78 20.09
C SER A 376 7.78 7.61 20.92
N ASP A 377 7.54 6.37 20.48
CA ASP A 377 7.95 5.19 21.23
C ASP A 377 9.22 4.61 20.62
N GLU A 378 10.37 5.00 21.18
CA GLU A 378 11.70 4.46 20.84
C GLU A 378 11.85 2.97 21.18
N SER A 379 10.84 2.37 21.80
CA SER A 379 10.81 0.95 22.12
C SER A 379 10.66 0.14 20.83
N ASN A 380 11.70 -0.47 20.40
CA ASN A 380 11.94 -1.63 19.52
C ASN A 380 10.75 -2.48 19.02
N HIS A 381 9.70 -1.86 18.46
CA HIS A 381 8.60 -2.57 17.84
C HIS A 381 8.77 -2.67 16.32
N SER A 382 10.00 -2.92 15.85
CA SER A 382 10.14 -3.42 14.48
C SER A 382 9.41 -4.75 14.41
N LEU A 383 8.43 -4.88 13.50
CA LEU A 383 7.76 -6.14 13.25
C LEU A 383 8.81 -7.22 13.00
N ASN A 384 8.94 -8.15 13.92
CA ASN A 384 9.74 -9.34 13.68
C ASN A 384 8.87 -10.33 12.90
N TYR A 385 8.89 -10.22 11.56
CA TYR A 385 8.12 -11.09 10.69
C TYR A 385 8.48 -12.58 10.86
N LEU A 386 9.72 -12.89 11.28
CA LEU A 386 10.14 -14.26 11.58
C LEU A 386 9.37 -14.81 12.76
N GLU A 387 9.18 -13.99 13.83
CA GLU A 387 8.35 -14.39 14.96
C GLU A 387 6.86 -14.46 14.58
N ALA A 388 6.39 -13.55 13.73
CA ALA A 388 5.03 -13.60 13.20
C ALA A 388 4.78 -14.89 12.41
N ALA A 389 5.73 -15.32 11.57
CA ALA A 389 5.66 -16.56 10.79
C ALA A 389 5.87 -17.83 11.65
N ARG A 390 6.59 -17.74 12.80
CA ARG A 390 6.95 -18.90 13.63
C ARG A 390 5.72 -19.74 13.98
N PRO A 391 5.72 -21.04 13.70
CA PRO A 391 4.61 -21.94 14.07
C PRO A 391 4.37 -22.04 15.57
N GLN A 392 3.15 -22.38 15.94
CA GLN A 392 2.77 -22.80 17.29
C GLN A 392 2.33 -24.26 17.22
N ASN A 393 3.29 -25.17 17.37
CA ASN A 393 3.09 -26.61 17.19
C ASN A 393 2.49 -26.91 15.79
N ARG A 394 1.24 -27.32 15.69
CA ARG A 394 0.51 -27.65 14.45
C ARG A 394 -0.27 -26.49 13.85
N LEU A 395 -0.13 -25.28 14.40
CA LEU A 395 -0.71 -24.05 13.90
C LEU A 395 0.37 -23.21 13.22
N PHE A 396 0.22 -23.00 11.92
CA PHE A 396 1.12 -22.24 11.05
C PHE A 396 0.50 -20.89 10.69
N PHE A 397 1.31 -19.91 10.34
CA PHE A 397 0.86 -18.56 10.05
C PHE A 397 1.36 -18.09 8.69
N ALA A 398 0.49 -17.41 7.94
CA ALA A 398 0.85 -16.76 6.68
C ALA A 398 0.06 -15.46 6.49
N GLY A 399 0.59 -14.59 5.68
CA GLY A 399 0.06 -13.26 5.37
C GLY A 399 1.20 -12.28 5.19
N GLU A 400 0.93 -11.06 4.71
CA GLU A 400 1.97 -10.06 4.47
C GLU A 400 2.72 -9.69 5.78
N HIS A 401 2.07 -9.85 6.94
CA HIS A 401 2.66 -9.62 8.26
C HIS A 401 3.66 -10.71 8.70
N CYS A 402 3.68 -11.84 7.99
CA CYS A 402 4.61 -12.95 8.19
C CYS A 402 5.78 -12.93 7.17
N SER A 403 5.97 -11.83 6.44
CA SER A 403 6.99 -11.68 5.41
C SER A 403 7.72 -10.35 5.53
N ARG A 404 8.87 -10.24 4.91
CA ARG A 404 9.60 -8.97 4.74
C ARG A 404 8.93 -8.00 3.75
N PHE A 405 8.01 -8.50 2.91
CA PHE A 405 7.27 -7.70 1.93
C PHE A 405 5.90 -7.26 2.49
N HIS A 406 5.95 -6.39 3.53
CA HIS A 406 4.73 -5.81 4.10
C HIS A 406 3.94 -5.02 3.06
N ALA A 407 2.63 -4.98 3.21
CA ALA A 407 1.70 -4.25 2.34
C ALA A 407 1.60 -4.77 0.88
N TRP A 408 2.23 -5.88 0.56
CA TRP A 408 2.28 -6.42 -0.79
C TRP A 408 1.71 -7.84 -0.89
N LEU A 409 1.08 -8.15 -2.04
CA LEU A 409 0.63 -9.50 -2.38
C LEU A 409 1.80 -10.52 -2.34
N GLN A 410 2.99 -10.08 -2.77
CA GLN A 410 4.23 -10.87 -2.73
C GLN A 410 4.45 -11.48 -1.34
N GLY A 411 4.36 -10.67 -0.29
CA GLY A 411 4.57 -11.15 1.08
C GLY A 411 3.54 -12.17 1.54
N SER A 412 2.28 -11.98 1.13
CA SER A 412 1.24 -12.97 1.44
C SER A 412 1.47 -14.29 0.74
N ILE A 413 1.89 -14.27 -0.53
CA ILE A 413 2.16 -15.49 -1.31
C ILE A 413 3.42 -16.17 -0.79
N GLU A 414 4.51 -15.44 -0.60
CA GLU A 414 5.80 -15.95 -0.11
C GLU A 414 5.63 -16.66 1.24
N SER A 415 5.05 -15.97 2.23
CA SER A 415 4.83 -16.57 3.55
C SER A 415 3.87 -17.77 3.52
N THR A 416 2.91 -17.79 2.59
CA THR A 416 2.02 -18.95 2.41
C THR A 416 2.79 -20.15 1.87
N LEU A 417 3.66 -19.95 0.88
CA LEU A 417 4.49 -21.03 0.32
C LEU A 417 5.43 -21.61 1.39
N GLU A 418 6.08 -20.75 2.17
CA GLU A 418 6.93 -21.17 3.30
C GLU A 418 6.13 -21.95 4.34
N ALA A 419 4.97 -21.46 4.77
CA ALA A 419 4.14 -22.13 5.75
C ALA A 419 3.57 -23.47 5.24
N VAL A 420 3.22 -23.59 3.96
CA VAL A 420 2.79 -24.85 3.35
C VAL A 420 3.95 -25.85 3.32
N PHE A 421 5.16 -25.40 2.97
CA PHE A 421 6.36 -26.22 3.03
C PHE A 421 6.58 -26.77 4.45
N ASP A 422 6.48 -25.92 5.46
CA ASP A 422 6.62 -26.30 6.87
C ASP A 422 5.55 -27.30 7.30
N VAL A 423 4.28 -27.13 6.87
CA VAL A 423 3.21 -28.11 7.14
C VAL A 423 3.54 -29.47 6.55
N VAL A 424 4.05 -29.52 5.31
CA VAL A 424 4.43 -30.78 4.65
C VAL A 424 5.62 -31.41 5.33
N ALA A 425 6.64 -30.63 5.69
CA ALA A 425 7.83 -31.12 6.42
C ALA A 425 7.49 -31.65 7.82
N HIS A 426 6.41 -31.18 8.42
CA HIS A 426 5.95 -31.62 9.74
C HIS A 426 5.23 -33.00 9.70
N GLN A 427 4.90 -33.46 8.50
CA GLN A 427 4.20 -34.76 8.35
C GLN A 427 5.18 -35.94 8.52
N PRO A 428 4.87 -36.93 9.37
CA PRO A 428 5.73 -38.08 9.55
C PRO A 428 5.92 -38.86 8.23
N GLY A 429 7.17 -39.14 7.88
CA GLY A 429 7.53 -40.01 6.73
C GLY A 429 7.45 -39.29 5.36
N VAL A 430 7.34 -37.99 5.31
CA VAL A 430 7.45 -37.21 4.07
C VAL A 430 8.92 -36.82 3.89
N GLU A 431 9.56 -37.29 2.82
CA GLU A 431 10.81 -36.75 2.32
C GLU A 431 10.49 -35.69 1.26
N ILE A 432 11.00 -34.47 1.48
CA ILE A 432 10.80 -33.37 0.52
C ILE A 432 12.00 -33.33 -0.41
N GLU A 433 11.77 -33.62 -1.68
CA GLU A 433 12.75 -33.42 -2.74
C GLU A 433 12.59 -31.98 -3.28
N ILE A 434 13.54 -31.09 -2.99
CA ILE A 434 13.54 -29.72 -3.49
C ILE A 434 14.04 -29.75 -4.93
N GLN A 435 13.17 -29.54 -5.89
CA GLN A 435 13.56 -29.24 -7.27
C GLN A 435 13.77 -27.73 -7.41
N GLU A 436 14.96 -27.31 -7.81
CA GLU A 436 15.23 -25.93 -8.18
C GLU A 436 14.36 -25.57 -9.40
N VAL A 437 13.40 -24.68 -9.20
CA VAL A 437 12.63 -24.10 -10.31
C VAL A 437 13.48 -22.98 -10.90
N PRO A 438 13.82 -23.04 -12.20
CA PRO A 438 14.55 -21.94 -12.83
C PRO A 438 13.78 -20.64 -12.70
N LEU A 439 14.44 -19.59 -12.21
CA LEU A 439 13.89 -18.23 -12.24
C LEU A 439 13.53 -17.90 -13.69
N MET A 440 12.30 -17.46 -13.92
CA MET A 440 11.88 -17.01 -15.23
C MET A 440 12.75 -15.80 -15.64
N PRO A 441 13.19 -15.73 -16.94
CA PRO A 441 14.06 -14.68 -17.43
C PRO A 441 13.42 -13.27 -17.41
#